data_9e284d312359d1c19d59feb5facd3d3a
#
_entry.id   9e284d312359d1c19d59feb5facd3d3a
#
_cell.length_a   1.000
_cell.length_b   1.000
_cell.length_c   1.000
_cell.angle_alpha   90.00
_cell.angle_beta   90.00
_cell.angle_gamma   90.00
#
_symmetry.space_group_name_H-M   'P 1'
#
loop_
_entity.id
_entity.type
_entity.pdbx_description
1 polymer ?
#
loop_
_entity_poly.entity_id
_entity_poly.type
_entity_poly.pdbx_seq_one_letter_code
_entity_poly.pdbx_strand_id
1 'polypeptide(L)'
;MVRLTDYVTSGGCACKIGPHILERVLKAVTPVTNERVLADMTGADDAGVYQISDQLALVQTLDFFTPVVNDPTLFGKSAAANALSDVYAMGGIPLTAMNIVGFPVPLVEQGVLTDVLNGAASIVSESGAAIVGGHSIENKEPIFGMSITGQVNPNEIWKNKGARVGDVLVLTKRIGTGIMNNALKADLFPTGTAQAVASMSTLNRVAAEVAHNFTIHACTDVTGFSLMGHSVEMASASNVTIHIKAYDILLFDDVIDAARMGLIPAASYGNRKAITDVQVNANLDGVWTDILFDPQTSGGLLFSVPVAEGPDLVKALHDVGVEGATIVGVVESFSGLAVRVTK
;
A
#
# COMPACT_ATOMS: atom_id res chain seq x y z
N MET A 1 -6.60 -18.61 22.76
CA MET A 1 -6.79 -17.46 21.87
C MET A 1 -6.65 -17.97 20.44
N VAL A 2 -7.58 -17.64 19.54
CA VAL A 2 -7.50 -18.04 18.12
C VAL A 2 -6.33 -17.31 17.47
N ARG A 3 -5.50 -18.03 16.70
CA ARG A 3 -4.44 -17.44 15.89
C ARG A 3 -4.92 -17.43 14.43
N LEU A 4 -5.39 -16.30 13.94
CA LEU A 4 -5.98 -16.21 12.59
C LEU A 4 -5.01 -16.63 11.48
N THR A 5 -3.71 -16.41 11.66
CA THR A 5 -2.71 -16.79 10.65
C THR A 5 -2.53 -18.30 10.49
N ASP A 6 -3.04 -19.13 11.41
CA ASP A 6 -3.01 -20.60 11.31
C ASP A 6 -4.05 -21.13 10.30
N TYR A 7 -5.02 -20.30 9.91
CA TYR A 7 -6.10 -20.66 8.97
C TYR A 7 -5.80 -20.33 7.51
N VAL A 8 -4.63 -19.77 7.22
CA VAL A 8 -4.28 -19.26 5.87
C VAL A 8 -2.87 -19.62 5.47
N THR A 9 -2.66 -19.85 4.18
CA THR A 9 -1.34 -20.16 3.62
C THR A 9 -0.48 -18.91 3.41
N SER A 10 -1.10 -17.78 3.04
CA SER A 10 -0.46 -16.46 2.91
C SER A 10 -1.37 -15.39 3.49
N GLY A 11 -0.83 -14.26 3.97
CA GLY A 11 -1.61 -13.20 4.60
C GLY A 11 -1.30 -11.82 4.03
N GLY A 12 -2.26 -10.89 4.20
CA GLY A 12 -2.14 -9.52 3.76
C GLY A 12 -2.00 -9.39 2.25
N CYS A 13 -1.39 -8.29 1.80
CA CYS A 13 -1.19 -8.03 0.36
C CYS A 13 -0.31 -9.08 -0.35
N ALA A 14 0.37 -9.96 0.38
CA ALA A 14 1.12 -11.07 -0.19
C ALA A 14 0.24 -12.18 -0.82
N CYS A 15 -1.10 -12.17 -0.60
CA CYS A 15 -2.02 -13.11 -1.25
C CYS A 15 -2.51 -12.67 -2.63
N LYS A 16 -2.12 -11.49 -3.11
CA LYS A 16 -2.53 -10.97 -4.43
C LYS A 16 -2.02 -11.88 -5.57
N ILE A 17 -2.80 -11.97 -6.66
CA ILE A 17 -2.36 -12.64 -7.89
C ILE A 17 -1.17 -11.86 -8.45
N GLY A 18 -0.12 -12.58 -8.85
CA GLY A 18 1.09 -11.95 -9.39
C GLY A 18 0.80 -11.03 -10.58
N PRO A 19 1.45 -9.84 -10.65
CA PRO A 19 1.10 -8.77 -11.59
C PRO A 19 1.11 -9.23 -13.05
N HIS A 20 2.11 -10.01 -13.49
CA HIS A 20 2.20 -10.50 -14.87
C HIS A 20 1.08 -11.49 -15.26
N ILE A 21 0.51 -12.24 -14.30
CA ILE A 21 -0.63 -13.14 -14.54
C ILE A 21 -1.88 -12.28 -14.69
N LEU A 22 -2.09 -11.32 -13.78
CA LEU A 22 -3.24 -10.43 -13.79
C LEU A 22 -3.24 -9.57 -15.05
N GLU A 23 -2.12 -8.95 -15.41
CA GLU A 23 -1.96 -8.17 -16.64
C GLU A 23 -2.36 -8.95 -17.90
N ARG A 24 -1.92 -10.21 -18.00
CA ARG A 24 -2.29 -11.07 -19.13
C ARG A 24 -3.80 -11.35 -19.18
N VAL A 25 -4.44 -11.52 -18.03
CA VAL A 25 -5.89 -11.70 -17.94
C VAL A 25 -6.62 -10.44 -18.36
N LEU A 26 -6.20 -9.30 -17.82
CA LEU A 26 -6.84 -8.00 -18.08
C LEU A 26 -6.70 -7.55 -19.54
N LYS A 27 -5.57 -7.84 -20.20
CA LYS A 27 -5.39 -7.59 -21.64
C LYS A 27 -6.38 -8.36 -22.53
N ALA A 28 -6.98 -9.45 -22.04
CA ALA A 28 -8.00 -10.22 -22.76
C ALA A 28 -9.42 -9.73 -22.47
N VAL A 29 -9.61 -8.81 -21.52
CA VAL A 29 -10.92 -8.24 -21.16
C VAL A 29 -11.17 -7.01 -22.03
N THR A 30 -12.35 -6.92 -22.63
CA THR A 30 -12.78 -5.72 -23.36
C THR A 30 -13.12 -4.62 -22.35
N PRO A 31 -12.40 -3.48 -22.34
CA PRO A 31 -12.68 -2.39 -21.41
C PRO A 31 -14.09 -1.81 -21.68
N VAL A 32 -14.83 -1.51 -20.62
CA VAL A 32 -16.07 -0.72 -20.67
C VAL A 32 -15.77 0.61 -20.01
N THR A 33 -15.72 1.67 -20.80
CA THR A 33 -15.39 3.02 -20.34
C THR A 33 -16.27 4.07 -21.00
N ASN A 34 -16.26 5.29 -20.49
CA ASN A 34 -16.91 6.46 -21.07
C ASN A 34 -16.12 7.73 -20.71
N GLU A 35 -16.53 8.88 -21.24
CA GLU A 35 -15.86 10.18 -21.08
C GLU A 35 -15.75 10.69 -19.64
N ARG A 36 -16.55 10.15 -18.72
CA ARG A 36 -16.51 10.53 -17.30
C ARG A 36 -15.51 9.73 -16.47
N VAL A 37 -14.90 8.70 -17.03
CA VAL A 37 -13.86 7.91 -16.35
C VAL A 37 -12.53 8.66 -16.46
N LEU A 38 -12.02 9.15 -15.34
CA LEU A 38 -10.79 9.96 -15.25
C LEU A 38 -9.54 9.14 -14.88
N ALA A 39 -9.76 8.00 -14.22
CA ALA A 39 -8.77 6.97 -13.93
C ALA A 39 -9.45 5.60 -13.95
N ASP A 40 -8.80 4.61 -14.56
CA ASP A 40 -9.31 3.25 -14.71
C ASP A 40 -8.20 2.20 -14.57
N MET A 41 -8.57 0.93 -14.70
CA MET A 41 -7.67 -0.22 -14.61
C MET A 41 -6.52 -0.25 -15.62
N THR A 42 -6.51 0.65 -16.63
CA THR A 42 -5.46 0.68 -17.66
C THR A 42 -4.30 1.62 -17.31
N GLY A 43 -4.52 2.57 -16.39
CA GLY A 43 -3.57 3.59 -15.99
C GLY A 43 -2.65 3.19 -14.84
N ALA A 44 -2.86 2.04 -14.20
CA ALA A 44 -2.21 1.59 -12.97
C ALA A 44 -2.33 2.61 -11.80
N ASP A 45 -3.35 3.48 -11.85
CA ASP A 45 -3.71 4.34 -10.72
C ASP A 45 -4.32 3.49 -9.58
N ASP A 46 -4.19 3.95 -8.33
CA ASP A 46 -4.55 3.16 -7.14
C ASP A 46 -6.07 2.93 -7.04
N ALA A 47 -6.89 3.84 -7.58
CA ALA A 47 -8.35 3.69 -7.60
C ALA A 47 -8.97 4.15 -8.92
N GLY A 48 -10.18 3.64 -9.22
CA GLY A 48 -11.02 4.15 -10.29
C GLY A 48 -11.61 5.51 -9.92
N VAL A 49 -11.63 6.46 -10.88
CA VAL A 49 -12.20 7.79 -10.67
C VAL A 49 -13.27 8.09 -11.72
N TYR A 50 -14.47 8.42 -11.24
CA TYR A 50 -15.63 8.72 -12.10
C TYR A 50 -16.16 10.13 -11.84
N GLN A 51 -16.17 10.97 -12.84
CA GLN A 51 -16.63 12.36 -12.76
C GLN A 51 -18.16 12.44 -12.66
N ILE A 52 -18.64 13.15 -11.63
CA ILE A 52 -20.06 13.44 -11.43
C ILE A 52 -20.40 14.84 -11.96
N SER A 53 -19.53 15.82 -11.66
CA SER A 53 -19.64 17.21 -12.11
C SER A 53 -18.26 17.81 -12.33
N ASP A 54 -18.19 19.08 -12.71
CA ASP A 54 -16.92 19.80 -12.90
C ASP A 54 -16.10 19.94 -11.62
N GLN A 55 -16.71 19.77 -10.44
CA GLN A 55 -16.06 19.95 -9.14
C GLN A 55 -16.10 18.69 -8.28
N LEU A 56 -16.73 17.61 -8.75
CA LEU A 56 -16.89 16.38 -7.98
C LEU A 56 -16.63 15.15 -8.85
N ALA A 57 -15.72 14.31 -8.41
CA ALA A 57 -15.54 12.94 -8.88
C ALA A 57 -15.62 11.96 -7.71
N LEU A 58 -16.11 10.75 -7.97
CA LEU A 58 -16.05 9.64 -7.02
C LEU A 58 -14.74 8.88 -7.23
N VAL A 59 -14.11 8.55 -6.12
CA VAL A 59 -12.98 7.61 -6.05
C VAL A 59 -13.52 6.27 -5.54
N GLN A 60 -13.30 5.20 -6.29
CA GLN A 60 -13.80 3.87 -5.93
C GLN A 60 -12.68 2.84 -5.96
N THR A 61 -12.53 2.15 -4.85
CA THR A 61 -11.59 1.04 -4.71
C THR A 61 -12.19 -0.09 -3.90
N LEU A 62 -11.55 -1.25 -3.96
CA LEU A 62 -11.79 -2.35 -3.05
C LEU A 62 -10.50 -3.16 -2.83
N ASP A 63 -10.22 -3.43 -1.57
CA ASP A 63 -9.13 -4.32 -1.17
C ASP A 63 -9.62 -5.31 -0.12
N PHE A 64 -9.23 -6.57 -0.28
CA PHE A 64 -9.49 -7.64 0.68
C PHE A 64 -8.37 -8.67 0.65
N PHE A 65 -8.11 -9.26 1.79
CA PHE A 65 -7.05 -10.26 1.92
C PHE A 65 -7.29 -11.20 3.12
N THR A 66 -6.47 -12.22 3.19
CA THR A 66 -6.43 -13.19 4.28
C THR A 66 -5.68 -12.63 5.49
N PRO A 67 -5.89 -13.11 6.72
CA PRO A 67 -5.25 -12.59 7.92
C PRO A 67 -3.73 -12.44 7.82
N VAL A 68 -3.27 -11.28 8.23
CA VAL A 68 -1.86 -10.87 8.28
C VAL A 68 -1.33 -10.86 9.72
N VAL A 69 -2.22 -10.76 10.69
CA VAL A 69 -1.93 -10.80 12.13
C VAL A 69 -2.84 -11.80 12.83
N ASN A 70 -2.43 -12.24 14.04
CA ASN A 70 -3.19 -13.23 14.81
C ASN A 70 -4.43 -12.64 15.50
N ASP A 71 -4.34 -11.40 15.96
CA ASP A 71 -5.42 -10.70 16.65
C ASP A 71 -6.52 -10.28 15.67
N PRO A 72 -7.79 -10.69 15.89
CA PRO A 72 -8.88 -10.37 14.96
C PRO A 72 -9.16 -8.87 14.86
N THR A 73 -9.07 -8.12 15.95
CA THR A 73 -9.30 -6.67 15.96
C THR A 73 -8.23 -5.94 15.15
N LEU A 74 -6.96 -6.33 15.32
CA LEU A 74 -5.85 -5.77 14.56
C LEU A 74 -5.90 -6.16 13.08
N PHE A 75 -6.39 -7.37 12.77
CA PHE A 75 -6.64 -7.75 11.38
C PHE A 75 -7.70 -6.85 10.73
N GLY A 76 -8.83 -6.64 11.41
CA GLY A 76 -9.86 -5.71 10.94
C GLY A 76 -9.36 -4.29 10.73
N LYS A 77 -8.57 -3.77 11.69
CA LYS A 77 -7.93 -2.45 11.57
C LYS A 77 -7.02 -2.36 10.35
N SER A 78 -6.11 -3.32 10.19
CA SER A 78 -5.16 -3.33 9.06
C SER A 78 -5.87 -3.44 7.72
N ALA A 79 -6.93 -4.25 7.62
CA ALA A 79 -7.69 -4.39 6.38
C ALA A 79 -8.45 -3.11 6.01
N ALA A 80 -9.05 -2.44 7.00
CA ALA A 80 -9.72 -1.15 6.77
C ALA A 80 -8.72 -0.04 6.40
N ALA A 81 -7.58 0.05 7.11
CA ALA A 81 -6.55 1.04 6.82
C ALA A 81 -5.98 0.87 5.41
N ASN A 82 -5.77 -0.38 4.98
CA ASN A 82 -5.30 -0.69 3.63
C ASN A 82 -6.33 -0.30 2.56
N ALA A 83 -7.61 -0.69 2.74
CA ALA A 83 -8.65 -0.38 1.75
C ALA A 83 -8.92 1.13 1.61
N LEU A 84 -8.76 1.91 2.69
CA LEU A 84 -8.90 3.37 2.69
C LEU A 84 -7.71 4.07 2.03
N SER A 85 -6.56 3.41 1.93
CA SER A 85 -5.29 4.00 1.50
C SER A 85 -5.34 4.49 0.05
N ASP A 86 -5.94 3.72 -0.86
CA ASP A 86 -6.07 4.08 -2.27
C ASP A 86 -6.81 5.41 -2.47
N VAL A 87 -7.82 5.70 -1.61
CA VAL A 87 -8.53 6.98 -1.68
C VAL A 87 -7.60 8.14 -1.32
N TYR A 88 -6.75 7.97 -0.31
CA TYR A 88 -5.75 8.96 0.07
C TYR A 88 -4.64 9.11 -0.98
N ALA A 89 -4.23 8.01 -1.62
CA ALA A 89 -3.24 8.04 -2.70
C ALA A 89 -3.73 8.83 -3.93
N MET A 90 -5.06 8.84 -4.16
CA MET A 90 -5.69 9.65 -5.22
C MET A 90 -5.97 11.11 -4.79
N GLY A 91 -5.53 11.55 -3.60
CA GLY A 91 -5.83 12.88 -3.05
C GLY A 91 -7.28 13.05 -2.59
N GLY A 92 -8.00 11.94 -2.44
CA GLY A 92 -9.42 11.94 -2.10
C GLY A 92 -9.72 11.89 -0.61
N ILE A 93 -11.00 12.07 -0.30
CA ILE A 93 -11.56 11.98 1.05
C ILE A 93 -12.55 10.80 1.07
N PRO A 94 -12.35 9.77 1.93
CA PRO A 94 -13.30 8.67 2.07
C PRO A 94 -14.68 9.15 2.55
N LEU A 95 -15.74 8.57 1.98
CA LEU A 95 -17.14 8.86 2.34
C LEU A 95 -17.85 7.66 2.94
N THR A 96 -17.78 6.51 2.25
CA THR A 96 -18.47 5.30 2.68
C THR A 96 -17.61 4.07 2.49
N ALA A 97 -17.87 3.06 3.32
CA ALA A 97 -17.24 1.76 3.29
C ALA A 97 -18.30 0.65 3.30
N MET A 98 -18.05 -0.43 2.55
CA MET A 98 -18.84 -1.65 2.56
C MET A 98 -17.95 -2.85 2.87
N ASN A 99 -18.36 -3.70 3.82
CA ASN A 99 -17.60 -4.88 4.23
C ASN A 99 -17.64 -5.98 3.15
N ILE A 100 -16.51 -6.62 2.89
CA ILE A 100 -16.36 -7.83 2.08
C ILE A 100 -15.89 -8.94 3.02
N VAL A 101 -16.73 -9.97 3.20
CA VAL A 101 -16.52 -11.01 4.22
C VAL A 101 -16.59 -12.39 3.58
N GLY A 102 -15.54 -13.19 3.73
CA GLY A 102 -15.55 -14.62 3.53
C GLY A 102 -15.01 -15.30 4.80
N PHE A 103 -15.84 -16.06 5.54
CA PHE A 103 -15.42 -16.53 6.86
C PHE A 103 -15.88 -17.95 7.17
N PRO A 104 -15.03 -18.76 7.88
CA PRO A 104 -15.47 -20.07 8.38
C PRO A 104 -16.54 -19.90 9.47
N VAL A 105 -17.67 -20.61 9.35
CA VAL A 105 -18.78 -20.54 10.31
C VAL A 105 -18.32 -20.80 11.76
N PRO A 106 -17.43 -21.78 12.05
CA PRO A 106 -16.97 -21.98 13.42
C PRO A 106 -16.26 -20.78 14.04
N LEU A 107 -15.55 -19.95 13.26
CA LEU A 107 -14.94 -18.72 13.77
C LEU A 107 -15.97 -17.61 13.99
N VAL A 108 -17.04 -17.59 13.18
CA VAL A 108 -18.16 -16.66 13.38
C VAL A 108 -18.87 -16.95 14.70
N GLU A 109 -19.16 -18.22 14.98
CA GLU A 109 -19.80 -18.66 16.23
C GLU A 109 -18.95 -18.37 17.48
N GLN A 110 -17.64 -18.32 17.34
CA GLN A 110 -16.72 -17.94 18.42
C GLN A 110 -16.58 -16.41 18.60
N GLY A 111 -17.30 -15.60 17.83
CA GLY A 111 -17.24 -14.13 17.90
C GLY A 111 -16.05 -13.47 17.18
N VAL A 112 -15.18 -14.26 16.53
CA VAL A 112 -13.98 -13.77 15.87
C VAL A 112 -14.30 -12.74 14.77
N LEU A 113 -15.35 -12.98 13.98
CA LEU A 113 -15.78 -12.02 12.95
C LEU A 113 -16.25 -10.70 13.57
N THR A 114 -16.92 -10.75 14.73
CA THR A 114 -17.35 -9.53 15.45
C THR A 114 -16.15 -8.66 15.81
N ASP A 115 -15.07 -9.26 16.29
CA ASP A 115 -13.84 -8.51 16.63
C ASP A 115 -13.18 -7.91 15.40
N VAL A 116 -13.15 -8.64 14.26
CA VAL A 116 -12.66 -8.10 12.97
C VAL A 116 -13.48 -6.89 12.55
N LEU A 117 -14.81 -6.99 12.55
CA LEU A 117 -15.71 -5.91 12.15
C LEU A 117 -15.59 -4.69 13.08
N ASN A 118 -15.45 -4.88 14.40
CA ASN A 118 -15.23 -3.80 15.34
C ASN A 118 -13.89 -3.11 15.13
N GLY A 119 -12.83 -3.88 14.84
CA GLY A 119 -11.54 -3.34 14.47
C GLY A 119 -11.63 -2.44 13.23
N ALA A 120 -12.24 -2.95 12.17
CA ALA A 120 -12.46 -2.18 10.94
C ALA A 120 -13.31 -0.93 11.16
N ALA A 121 -14.41 -1.05 11.92
CA ALA A 121 -15.29 0.07 12.23
C ALA A 121 -14.56 1.20 12.96
N SER A 122 -13.61 0.89 13.83
CA SER A 122 -12.80 1.90 14.53
C SER A 122 -11.97 2.73 13.56
N ILE A 123 -11.36 2.10 12.55
CA ILE A 123 -10.53 2.78 11.53
C ILE A 123 -11.40 3.57 10.54
N VAL A 124 -12.56 3.02 10.12
CA VAL A 124 -13.51 3.76 9.28
C VAL A 124 -14.04 5.00 10.01
N SER A 125 -14.35 4.88 11.30
CA SER A 125 -14.75 6.03 12.13
C SER A 125 -13.63 7.08 12.23
N GLU A 126 -12.37 6.66 12.41
CA GLU A 126 -11.22 7.55 12.43
C GLU A 126 -11.03 8.28 11.09
N SER A 127 -11.30 7.61 9.95
CA SER A 127 -11.24 8.23 8.62
C SER A 127 -12.33 9.28 8.37
N GLY A 128 -13.37 9.32 9.19
CA GLY A 128 -14.55 10.17 9.00
C GLY A 128 -15.60 9.56 8.04
N ALA A 129 -15.37 8.38 7.49
CA ALA A 129 -16.31 7.68 6.63
C ALA A 129 -17.37 6.91 7.43
N ALA A 130 -18.44 6.48 6.75
CA ALA A 130 -19.51 5.66 7.33
C ALA A 130 -19.54 4.26 6.72
N ILE A 131 -19.78 3.23 7.55
CA ILE A 131 -20.08 1.88 7.04
C ILE A 131 -21.55 1.84 6.64
N VAL A 132 -21.83 1.56 5.36
CA VAL A 132 -23.18 1.57 4.79
C VAL A 132 -23.71 0.17 4.44
N GLY A 133 -22.93 -0.87 4.69
CA GLY A 133 -23.34 -2.25 4.44
C GLY A 133 -22.19 -3.18 4.12
N GLY A 134 -22.46 -4.20 3.34
CA GLY A 134 -21.49 -5.18 2.90
C GLY A 134 -22.12 -6.48 2.46
N HIS A 135 -21.29 -7.48 2.15
CA HIS A 135 -21.72 -8.82 1.78
C HIS A 135 -20.85 -9.88 2.48
N SER A 136 -21.46 -11.00 2.84
CA SER A 136 -20.78 -12.10 3.51
C SER A 136 -21.10 -13.44 2.87
N ILE A 137 -20.08 -14.30 2.76
CA ILE A 137 -20.20 -15.68 2.33
C ILE A 137 -19.48 -16.60 3.30
N GLU A 138 -19.90 -17.87 3.39
CA GLU A 138 -19.11 -18.90 4.04
C GLU A 138 -17.86 -19.20 3.19
N ASN A 139 -16.70 -19.27 3.84
CA ASN A 139 -15.45 -19.62 3.17
C ASN A 139 -14.56 -20.45 4.13
N LYS A 140 -13.67 -21.26 3.55
CA LYS A 140 -12.75 -22.10 4.35
C LYS A 140 -11.67 -21.30 5.04
N GLU A 141 -11.13 -20.28 4.35
CA GLU A 141 -10.14 -19.36 4.90
C GLU A 141 -10.81 -18.03 5.24
N PRO A 142 -10.45 -17.40 6.37
CA PRO A 142 -10.91 -16.03 6.64
C PRO A 142 -10.43 -15.06 5.54
N ILE A 143 -11.36 -14.32 4.99
CA ILE A 143 -11.10 -13.20 4.06
C ILE A 143 -11.89 -12.01 4.55
N PHE A 144 -11.23 -10.87 4.66
CA PHE A 144 -11.87 -9.62 5.02
C PHE A 144 -11.25 -8.45 4.28
N GLY A 145 -12.06 -7.49 3.96
CA GLY A 145 -11.68 -6.21 3.39
C GLY A 145 -12.88 -5.32 3.16
N MET A 146 -12.69 -4.26 2.42
CA MET A 146 -13.73 -3.26 2.21
C MET A 146 -13.72 -2.74 0.78
N SER A 147 -14.89 -2.36 0.29
CA SER A 147 -15.04 -1.46 -0.85
C SER A 147 -15.25 -0.06 -0.31
N ILE A 148 -14.44 0.88 -0.80
CA ILE A 148 -14.46 2.27 -0.34
C ILE A 148 -14.93 3.17 -1.49
N THR A 149 -15.83 4.08 -1.17
CA THR A 149 -16.18 5.21 -2.03
C THR A 149 -15.69 6.49 -1.36
N GLY A 150 -14.88 7.24 -2.06
CA GLY A 150 -14.41 8.56 -1.68
C GLY A 150 -14.83 9.63 -2.68
N GLN A 151 -14.44 10.85 -2.44
CA GLN A 151 -14.61 11.99 -3.34
C GLN A 151 -13.30 12.74 -3.53
N VAL A 152 -13.17 13.36 -4.70
CA VAL A 152 -12.05 14.26 -5.04
C VAL A 152 -12.54 15.33 -6.02
N ASN A 153 -11.88 16.50 -6.01
CA ASN A 153 -12.06 17.46 -7.09
C ASN A 153 -11.38 16.92 -8.37
N PRO A 154 -12.06 16.84 -9.54
CA PRO A 154 -11.45 16.34 -10.77
C PRO A 154 -10.14 17.01 -11.17
N ASN A 155 -9.90 18.26 -10.75
CA ASN A 155 -8.68 19.01 -11.05
C ASN A 155 -7.56 18.80 -10.03
N GLU A 156 -7.81 18.07 -8.93
CA GLU A 156 -6.88 17.86 -7.82
C GLU A 156 -6.55 16.38 -7.59
N ILE A 157 -6.87 15.53 -8.56
CA ILE A 157 -6.59 14.09 -8.52
C ILE A 157 -5.08 13.89 -8.56
N TRP A 158 -4.54 13.23 -7.56
CA TRP A 158 -3.20 12.67 -7.63
C TRP A 158 -3.24 11.38 -8.46
N LYS A 159 -2.19 11.14 -9.20
CA LYS A 159 -2.07 9.96 -10.06
C LYS A 159 -0.71 9.31 -9.87
N ASN A 160 -0.62 8.08 -10.27
CA ASN A 160 0.64 7.34 -10.31
C ASN A 160 1.64 7.91 -11.33
N LYS A 161 1.16 8.71 -12.29
CA LYS A 161 1.92 9.39 -13.33
C LYS A 161 2.05 10.89 -13.06
N GLY A 162 3.13 11.48 -13.55
CA GLY A 162 3.36 12.93 -13.49
C GLY A 162 4.64 13.32 -12.76
N ALA A 163 5.41 12.33 -12.27
CA ALA A 163 6.73 12.57 -11.69
C ALA A 163 7.64 13.30 -12.68
N ARG A 164 8.39 14.28 -12.21
CA ARG A 164 9.21 15.19 -13.05
C ARG A 164 10.67 15.07 -12.70
N VAL A 165 11.52 15.19 -13.71
CA VAL A 165 12.97 15.25 -13.50
C VAL A 165 13.31 16.38 -12.54
N GLY A 166 14.09 16.07 -11.51
CA GLY A 166 14.43 16.98 -10.43
C GLY A 166 13.52 16.88 -9.19
N ASP A 167 12.46 16.06 -9.22
CA ASP A 167 11.69 15.77 -8.02
C ASP A 167 12.47 14.89 -7.05
N VAL A 168 12.07 14.95 -5.78
CA VAL A 168 12.44 13.98 -4.76
C VAL A 168 11.25 13.08 -4.43
N LEU A 169 11.54 11.86 -3.99
CA LEU A 169 10.53 10.91 -3.55
C LEU A 169 10.46 10.88 -2.03
N VAL A 170 9.29 11.15 -1.47
CA VAL A 170 9.01 11.08 -0.04
C VAL A 170 8.14 9.86 0.24
N LEU A 171 8.65 8.92 1.04
CA LEU A 171 7.91 7.76 1.53
C LEU A 171 7.46 8.03 2.97
N THR A 172 6.18 7.79 3.29
CA THR A 172 5.58 8.24 4.57
C THR A 172 5.58 7.20 5.68
N LYS A 173 5.85 5.93 5.39
CA LYS A 173 5.95 4.85 6.40
C LYS A 173 7.23 4.05 6.21
N ARG A 174 7.67 3.41 7.28
CA ARG A 174 8.74 2.39 7.25
C ARG A 174 8.31 1.20 6.39
N ILE A 175 9.27 0.44 5.85
CA ILE A 175 8.99 -0.80 5.11
C ILE A 175 9.52 -2.04 5.85
N GLY A 176 9.05 -3.22 5.42
CA GLY A 176 9.40 -4.51 5.99
C GLY A 176 8.20 -5.26 6.59
N THR A 177 6.95 -4.84 6.31
CA THR A 177 5.75 -5.47 6.89
C THR A 177 5.61 -6.94 6.52
N GLY A 178 5.96 -7.33 5.29
CA GLY A 178 5.87 -8.73 4.87
C GLY A 178 6.87 -9.63 5.60
N ILE A 179 8.13 -9.17 5.75
CA ILE A 179 9.17 -9.86 6.53
C ILE A 179 8.74 -9.97 7.98
N MET A 180 8.24 -8.87 8.59
CA MET A 180 7.77 -8.87 9.99
C MET A 180 6.52 -9.75 10.19
N ASN A 181 5.65 -9.91 9.18
CA ASN A 181 4.54 -10.86 9.26
C ASN A 181 5.00 -12.32 9.34
N ASN A 182 6.06 -12.68 8.62
CA ASN A 182 6.67 -14.00 8.77
C ASN A 182 7.37 -14.16 10.14
N ALA A 183 8.00 -13.10 10.64
CA ALA A 183 8.56 -13.07 11.99
C ALA A 183 7.48 -13.25 13.07
N LEU A 184 6.32 -12.59 12.91
CA LEU A 184 5.18 -12.74 13.81
C LEU A 184 4.63 -14.19 13.82
N LYS A 185 4.53 -14.83 12.64
CA LYS A 185 4.11 -16.25 12.55
C LYS A 185 5.06 -17.18 13.28
N ALA A 186 6.36 -16.87 13.26
CA ALA A 186 7.41 -17.63 13.91
C ALA A 186 7.61 -17.28 15.39
N ASP A 187 6.84 -16.34 15.96
CA ASP A 187 6.98 -15.79 17.30
C ASP A 187 8.39 -15.20 17.58
N LEU A 188 8.98 -14.56 16.56
CA LEU A 188 10.29 -13.92 16.58
C LEU A 188 10.19 -12.40 16.47
N PHE A 189 11.23 -11.69 16.94
CA PHE A 189 11.39 -10.24 16.78
C PHE A 189 10.20 -9.40 17.26
N PRO A 190 9.82 -9.50 18.55
CA PRO A 190 8.60 -8.89 19.09
C PRO A 190 8.55 -7.36 18.94
N THR A 191 9.69 -6.67 18.97
CA THR A 191 9.76 -5.21 18.82
C THR A 191 9.41 -4.80 17.39
N GLY A 192 10.11 -5.32 16.41
CA GLY A 192 9.85 -5.02 14.99
C GLY A 192 8.46 -5.45 14.53
N THR A 193 7.97 -6.63 15.01
CA THR A 193 6.62 -7.10 14.70
C THR A 193 5.55 -6.19 15.29
N ALA A 194 5.72 -5.69 16.52
CA ALA A 194 4.78 -4.74 17.12
C ALA A 194 4.73 -3.42 16.36
N GLN A 195 5.89 -2.90 15.94
CA GLN A 195 5.96 -1.68 15.11
C GLN A 195 5.26 -1.86 13.76
N ALA A 196 5.49 -2.98 13.08
CA ALA A 196 4.87 -3.28 11.79
C ALA A 196 3.34 -3.40 11.91
N VAL A 197 2.84 -4.09 12.95
CA VAL A 197 1.40 -4.23 13.23
C VAL A 197 0.75 -2.87 13.53
N ALA A 198 1.40 -2.02 14.33
CA ALA A 198 0.94 -0.67 14.58
C ALA A 198 0.86 0.15 13.28
N SER A 199 1.90 0.11 12.46
CA SER A 199 1.95 0.82 11.18
C SER A 199 0.86 0.34 10.20
N MET A 200 0.63 -0.97 10.09
CA MET A 200 -0.44 -1.53 9.25
C MET A 200 -1.84 -1.06 9.65
N SER A 201 -2.04 -0.74 10.93
CA SER A 201 -3.32 -0.25 11.47
C SER A 201 -3.45 1.28 11.44
N THR A 202 -2.43 2.00 10.96
CA THR A 202 -2.41 3.47 10.89
C THR A 202 -2.86 3.94 9.52
N LEU A 203 -3.83 4.87 9.48
CA LEU A 203 -4.31 5.50 8.25
C LEU A 203 -3.23 6.36 7.58
N ASN A 204 -3.25 6.41 6.25
CA ASN A 204 -2.49 7.38 5.46
C ASN A 204 -3.14 8.77 5.41
N ARG A 205 -4.25 8.97 6.13
CA ARG A 205 -5.05 10.18 6.18
C ARG A 205 -4.22 11.43 6.51
N VAL A 206 -3.50 11.41 7.63
CA VAL A 206 -2.73 12.57 8.10
C VAL A 206 -1.64 12.95 7.10
N ALA A 207 -0.99 11.94 6.49
CA ALA A 207 0.01 12.19 5.45
C ALA A 207 -0.61 12.86 4.20
N ALA A 208 -1.79 12.41 3.76
CA ALA A 208 -2.51 13.02 2.65
C ALA A 208 -2.98 14.45 2.98
N GLU A 209 -3.56 14.67 4.18
CA GLU A 209 -3.99 16.00 4.63
C GLU A 209 -2.83 17.02 4.64
N VAL A 210 -1.64 16.61 5.09
CA VAL A 210 -0.44 17.47 5.04
C VAL A 210 -0.02 17.72 3.60
N ALA A 211 0.01 16.68 2.77
CA ALA A 211 0.48 16.74 1.38
C ALA A 211 -0.38 17.69 0.51
N HIS A 212 -1.66 17.90 0.82
CA HIS A 212 -2.50 18.89 0.14
C HIS A 212 -1.98 20.34 0.22
N ASN A 213 -1.06 20.64 1.14
CA ASN A 213 -0.43 21.97 1.24
C ASN A 213 0.85 22.09 0.40
N PHE A 214 1.21 21.06 -0.36
CA PHE A 214 2.43 20.96 -1.17
C PHE A 214 2.11 20.61 -2.61
N THR A 215 3.07 20.81 -3.50
CA THR A 215 2.96 20.43 -4.90
C THR A 215 3.22 18.92 -5.04
N ILE A 216 2.18 18.14 -5.33
CA ILE A 216 2.30 16.71 -5.58
C ILE A 216 2.24 16.46 -7.09
N HIS A 217 3.34 16.00 -7.69
CA HIS A 217 3.40 15.68 -9.11
C HIS A 217 2.92 14.27 -9.42
N ALA A 218 3.21 13.31 -8.53
CA ALA A 218 2.69 11.94 -8.57
C ALA A 218 2.56 11.37 -7.16
N CYS A 219 1.63 10.44 -6.98
CA CYS A 219 1.42 9.72 -5.73
C CYS A 219 0.98 8.29 -6.02
N THR A 220 1.38 7.36 -5.16
CA THR A 220 0.84 6.01 -5.02
C THR A 220 1.00 5.56 -3.58
N ASP A 221 0.28 4.53 -3.14
CA ASP A 221 0.61 3.85 -1.90
C ASP A 221 1.50 2.62 -2.14
N VAL A 222 2.34 2.30 -1.19
CA VAL A 222 3.29 1.18 -1.32
C VAL A 222 2.69 -0.07 -0.67
N THR A 223 2.19 -0.99 -1.49
CA THR A 223 1.49 -2.20 -1.04
C THR A 223 2.10 -3.49 -1.59
N GLY A 224 1.30 -4.41 -2.07
CA GLY A 224 1.68 -5.80 -2.39
C GLY A 224 2.77 -5.97 -3.44
N PHE A 225 2.91 -5.02 -4.36
CA PHE A 225 3.98 -5.06 -5.37
C PHE A 225 5.30 -4.48 -4.89
N SER A 226 5.39 -4.14 -3.60
CA SER A 226 6.58 -3.62 -2.96
C SER A 226 6.96 -2.19 -3.36
N LEU A 227 7.94 -1.61 -2.67
CA LEU A 227 8.47 -0.32 -3.06
C LEU A 227 9.00 -0.31 -4.51
N MET A 228 9.63 -1.41 -4.94
CA MET A 228 10.17 -1.49 -6.30
C MET A 228 9.08 -1.53 -7.37
N GLY A 229 8.01 -2.29 -7.17
CA GLY A 229 6.91 -2.37 -8.15
C GLY A 229 6.22 -1.03 -8.34
N HIS A 230 5.79 -0.41 -7.25
CA HIS A 230 5.11 0.89 -7.32
C HIS A 230 6.03 2.01 -7.84
N SER A 231 7.34 1.94 -7.55
CA SER A 231 8.31 2.86 -8.16
C SER A 231 8.47 2.63 -9.67
N VAL A 232 8.44 1.38 -10.15
CA VAL A 232 8.48 1.06 -11.58
C VAL A 232 7.22 1.55 -12.29
N GLU A 233 6.03 1.36 -11.67
CA GLU A 233 4.76 1.87 -12.20
C GLU A 233 4.80 3.39 -12.35
N MET A 234 5.19 4.12 -11.30
CA MET A 234 5.33 5.58 -11.32
C MET A 234 6.36 6.06 -12.36
N ALA A 235 7.54 5.45 -12.41
CA ALA A 235 8.61 5.80 -13.34
C ALA A 235 8.19 5.59 -14.80
N SER A 236 7.61 4.42 -15.09
CA SER A 236 7.18 4.03 -16.44
C SER A 236 6.04 4.91 -16.93
N ALA A 237 5.03 5.17 -16.10
CA ALA A 237 3.91 6.04 -16.42
C ALA A 237 4.33 7.51 -16.63
N SER A 238 5.44 7.94 -16.01
CA SER A 238 5.99 9.30 -16.10
C SER A 238 7.12 9.43 -17.13
N ASN A 239 7.58 8.32 -17.73
CA ASN A 239 8.73 8.28 -18.66
C ASN A 239 10.02 8.88 -18.06
N VAL A 240 10.34 8.46 -16.84
CA VAL A 240 11.50 8.90 -16.06
C VAL A 240 12.28 7.71 -15.50
N THR A 241 13.46 7.96 -14.93
CA THR A 241 14.16 7.01 -14.08
C THR A 241 14.03 7.45 -12.62
N ILE A 242 13.60 6.57 -11.74
CA ILE A 242 13.62 6.78 -10.29
C ILE A 242 14.92 6.22 -9.74
N HIS A 243 15.70 7.06 -9.05
CA HIS A 243 16.90 6.65 -8.35
C HIS A 243 16.65 6.60 -6.85
N ILE A 244 16.58 5.39 -6.30
CA ILE A 244 16.36 5.14 -4.86
C ILE A 244 17.70 4.94 -4.16
N LYS A 245 17.83 5.54 -2.97
CA LYS A 245 18.93 5.34 -2.04
C LYS A 245 18.48 4.39 -0.93
N ALA A 246 18.99 3.17 -0.96
CA ALA A 246 18.53 2.11 -0.06
C ALA A 246 18.69 2.48 1.43
N TYR A 247 19.78 3.14 1.80
CA TYR A 247 20.07 3.47 3.18
C TYR A 247 19.29 4.70 3.71
N ASP A 248 18.63 5.45 2.83
CA ASP A 248 17.72 6.52 3.24
C ASP A 248 16.30 5.99 3.55
N ILE A 249 16.04 4.71 3.22
CA ILE A 249 14.77 4.05 3.54
C ILE A 249 14.72 3.66 5.01
N LEU A 250 13.70 4.10 5.72
CA LEU A 250 13.47 3.70 7.11
C LEU A 250 12.84 2.30 7.16
N LEU A 251 13.41 1.42 7.97
CA LEU A 251 12.93 0.06 8.21
C LEU A 251 12.31 -0.03 9.62
N PHE A 252 11.41 -0.99 9.82
CA PHE A 252 11.08 -1.42 11.19
C PHE A 252 12.31 -2.04 11.85
N ASP A 253 12.36 -2.02 13.18
CA ASP A 253 13.41 -2.70 13.91
C ASP A 253 13.45 -4.20 13.50
N ASP A 254 14.61 -4.80 13.57
CA ASP A 254 14.84 -6.23 13.29
C ASP A 254 14.61 -6.70 11.84
N VAL A 255 14.13 -5.86 10.90
CA VAL A 255 13.85 -6.27 9.50
C VAL A 255 15.07 -6.89 8.83
N ILE A 256 16.25 -6.29 9.00
CA ILE A 256 17.50 -6.79 8.39
C ILE A 256 17.85 -8.18 8.95
N ASP A 257 17.73 -8.36 10.26
CA ASP A 257 18.08 -9.63 10.91
C ASP A 257 17.04 -10.72 10.57
N ALA A 258 15.76 -10.37 10.55
CA ALA A 258 14.70 -11.27 10.11
C ALA A 258 14.89 -11.71 8.64
N ALA A 259 15.27 -10.78 7.76
CA ALA A 259 15.57 -11.09 6.36
C ALA A 259 16.81 -12.00 6.25
N ARG A 260 17.87 -11.75 7.01
CA ARG A 260 19.06 -12.62 7.06
C ARG A 260 18.76 -14.03 7.57
N MET A 261 17.77 -14.18 8.44
CA MET A 261 17.25 -15.48 8.88
C MET A 261 16.38 -16.18 7.83
N GLY A 262 16.11 -15.54 6.69
CA GLY A 262 15.29 -16.12 5.62
C GLY A 262 13.78 -16.00 5.85
N LEU A 263 13.31 -15.11 6.72
CA LEU A 263 11.88 -14.86 6.96
C LEU A 263 11.25 -14.03 5.82
N ILE A 264 11.58 -14.40 4.58
CA ILE A 264 11.16 -13.70 3.37
C ILE A 264 9.81 -14.26 2.88
N PRO A 265 8.79 -13.40 2.65
CA PRO A 265 7.53 -13.85 2.06
C PRO A 265 7.71 -14.43 0.66
N ALA A 266 6.92 -15.45 0.31
CA ALA A 266 6.94 -16.03 -1.04
C ALA A 266 6.64 -14.98 -2.13
N ALA A 267 5.80 -14.00 -1.82
CA ALA A 267 5.47 -12.91 -2.73
C ALA A 267 6.68 -12.01 -3.06
N SER A 268 7.67 -11.87 -2.18
CA SER A 268 8.92 -11.14 -2.48
C SER A 268 9.66 -11.74 -3.66
N TYR A 269 9.75 -13.07 -3.73
CA TYR A 269 10.34 -13.78 -4.87
C TYR A 269 9.50 -13.62 -6.13
N GLY A 270 8.16 -13.62 -5.99
CA GLY A 270 7.23 -13.34 -7.08
C GLY A 270 7.42 -11.94 -7.64
N ASN A 271 7.47 -10.94 -6.79
CA ASN A 271 7.74 -9.54 -7.15
C ASN A 271 9.07 -9.40 -7.88
N ARG A 272 10.16 -9.94 -7.30
CA ARG A 272 11.49 -9.89 -7.91
C ARG A 272 11.54 -10.54 -9.30
N LYS A 273 10.76 -11.60 -9.54
CA LYS A 273 10.69 -12.26 -10.85
C LYS A 273 9.84 -11.45 -11.86
N ALA A 274 8.79 -10.79 -11.38
CA ALA A 274 7.86 -10.07 -12.24
C ALA A 274 8.35 -8.66 -12.59
N ILE A 275 9.02 -7.99 -11.65
CA ILE A 275 9.49 -6.61 -11.78
C ILE A 275 10.94 -6.63 -12.26
N THR A 276 11.14 -6.48 -13.56
CA THR A 276 12.45 -6.65 -14.21
C THR A 276 13.15 -5.34 -14.55
N ASP A 277 12.42 -4.22 -14.57
CA ASP A 277 12.95 -2.89 -14.94
C ASP A 277 13.57 -2.16 -13.73
N VAL A 278 14.32 -2.92 -12.92
CA VAL A 278 15.02 -2.46 -11.71
C VAL A 278 16.46 -2.92 -11.73
N GLN A 279 17.38 -1.99 -11.47
CA GLN A 279 18.79 -2.30 -11.25
C GLN A 279 19.18 -2.02 -9.80
N VAL A 280 19.50 -3.06 -9.05
CA VAL A 280 20.05 -2.95 -7.70
C VAL A 280 21.57 -2.99 -7.77
N ASN A 281 22.24 -2.06 -7.11
CA ASN A 281 23.72 -1.98 -7.08
C ASN A 281 24.30 -3.26 -6.47
N ALA A 282 25.22 -3.90 -7.18
CA ALA A 282 25.86 -5.15 -6.75
C ALA A 282 26.68 -5.05 -5.45
N ASN A 283 27.07 -3.83 -5.03
CA ASN A 283 27.77 -3.58 -3.77
C ASN A 283 26.82 -3.36 -2.57
N LEU A 284 25.51 -3.42 -2.78
CA LEU A 284 24.53 -3.42 -1.71
C LEU A 284 24.48 -4.83 -1.09
N ASP A 285 24.35 -4.93 0.24
CA ASP A 285 24.16 -6.23 0.90
C ASP A 285 22.95 -6.94 0.29
N GLY A 286 23.10 -8.21 -0.07
CA GLY A 286 22.07 -9.00 -0.75
C GLY A 286 20.70 -9.01 -0.04
N VAL A 287 20.69 -8.83 1.28
CA VAL A 287 19.46 -8.73 2.09
C VAL A 287 18.57 -7.54 1.67
N TRP A 288 19.18 -6.45 1.18
CA TRP A 288 18.42 -5.31 0.68
C TRP A 288 17.57 -5.64 -0.54
N THR A 289 18.00 -6.57 -1.38
CA THR A 289 17.17 -7.01 -2.50
C THR A 289 15.86 -7.64 -2.00
N ASP A 290 15.91 -8.46 -0.96
CA ASP A 290 14.72 -9.06 -0.38
C ASP A 290 13.82 -8.00 0.29
N ILE A 291 14.39 -7.02 0.98
CA ILE A 291 13.67 -5.92 1.63
C ILE A 291 12.99 -5.01 0.61
N LEU A 292 13.68 -4.65 -0.47
CA LEU A 292 13.16 -3.75 -1.51
C LEU A 292 11.98 -4.35 -2.27
N PHE A 293 11.93 -5.69 -2.43
CA PHE A 293 10.85 -6.42 -3.06
C PHE A 293 9.84 -7.01 -2.06
N ASP A 294 9.95 -6.67 -0.77
CA ASP A 294 9.03 -7.12 0.27
C ASP A 294 7.62 -6.53 0.08
N PRO A 295 6.56 -7.36 -0.03
CA PRO A 295 5.20 -6.86 -0.13
C PRO A 295 4.81 -6.13 1.13
N GLN A 296 4.28 -4.91 1.00
CA GLN A 296 3.79 -4.14 2.13
C GLN A 296 2.28 -4.32 2.28
N THR A 297 1.81 -4.47 3.50
CA THR A 297 0.39 -4.41 3.85
C THR A 297 0.13 -3.07 4.51
N SER A 298 -0.80 -2.30 3.98
CA SER A 298 -1.12 -0.95 4.46
C SER A 298 0.14 -0.08 4.59
N GLY A 299 0.96 -0.05 3.54
CA GLY A 299 2.19 0.74 3.50
C GLY A 299 1.92 2.24 3.42
N GLY A 300 2.99 3.02 3.31
CA GLY A 300 2.93 4.48 3.22
C GLY A 300 2.65 4.99 1.82
N LEU A 301 2.30 6.27 1.73
CA LEU A 301 2.24 7.00 0.46
C LEU A 301 3.67 7.30 -0.03
N LEU A 302 3.85 7.19 -1.33
CA LEU A 302 5.07 7.57 -2.06
C LEU A 302 4.74 8.78 -2.92
N PHE A 303 5.22 9.94 -2.51
CA PHE A 303 5.02 11.22 -3.21
C PHE A 303 6.21 11.57 -4.08
N SER A 304 5.97 12.04 -5.30
CA SER A 304 6.95 12.77 -6.13
C SER A 304 6.67 14.27 -6.01
N VAL A 305 7.63 15.01 -5.46
CA VAL A 305 7.49 16.44 -5.15
C VAL A 305 8.70 17.25 -5.63
N PRO A 306 8.55 18.55 -5.93
CA PRO A 306 9.71 19.39 -6.25
C PRO A 306 10.79 19.29 -5.17
N VAL A 307 12.07 19.21 -5.57
CA VAL A 307 13.19 19.10 -4.61
C VAL A 307 13.20 20.24 -3.58
N ALA A 308 12.74 21.42 -3.95
CA ALA A 308 12.65 22.57 -3.05
C ALA A 308 11.62 22.37 -1.92
N GLU A 309 10.57 21.58 -2.15
CA GLU A 309 9.49 21.33 -1.19
C GLU A 309 9.69 20.05 -0.37
N GLY A 310 10.51 19.10 -0.84
CA GLY A 310 10.69 17.81 -0.20
C GLY A 310 11.09 17.87 1.28
N PRO A 311 12.13 18.63 1.67
CA PRO A 311 12.52 18.76 3.08
C PRO A 311 11.42 19.38 3.96
N ASP A 312 10.68 20.36 3.43
CA ASP A 312 9.60 21.02 4.16
C ASP A 312 8.40 20.08 4.32
N LEU A 313 8.08 19.28 3.29
CA LEU A 313 7.05 18.23 3.39
C LEU A 313 7.42 17.20 4.47
N VAL A 314 8.64 16.67 4.46
CA VAL A 314 9.10 15.71 5.49
C VAL A 314 9.01 16.33 6.89
N LYS A 315 9.44 17.59 7.04
CA LYS A 315 9.34 18.30 8.32
C LYS A 315 7.89 18.45 8.74
N ALA A 316 6.98 18.88 7.86
CA ALA A 316 5.57 19.04 8.18
C ALA A 316 4.90 17.71 8.57
N LEU A 317 5.30 16.59 7.91
CA LEU A 317 4.86 15.25 8.27
C LEU A 317 5.34 14.84 9.66
N HIS A 318 6.59 15.10 10.01
CA HIS A 318 7.13 14.82 11.35
C HIS A 318 6.44 15.68 12.43
N ASP A 319 6.17 16.96 12.16
CA ASP A 319 5.51 17.88 13.11
C ASP A 319 4.11 17.40 13.52
N VAL A 320 3.47 16.53 12.70
CA VAL A 320 2.15 15.91 12.99
C VAL A 320 2.23 14.44 13.38
N GLY A 321 3.43 13.91 13.62
CA GLY A 321 3.63 12.54 14.11
C GLY A 321 3.78 11.46 13.03
N VAL A 322 3.96 11.81 11.75
CA VAL A 322 4.29 10.85 10.67
C VAL A 322 5.81 10.63 10.65
N GLU A 323 6.33 10.04 11.72
CA GLU A 323 7.78 9.88 11.97
C GLU A 323 8.49 8.95 10.96
N GLY A 324 7.74 8.12 10.23
CA GLY A 324 8.28 7.24 9.19
C GLY A 324 8.57 7.96 7.87
N ALA A 325 8.23 9.24 7.74
CA ALA A 325 8.43 9.99 6.51
C ALA A 325 9.91 10.31 6.26
N THR A 326 10.39 10.03 5.05
CA THR A 326 11.76 10.34 4.64
C THR A 326 11.87 10.48 3.12
N ILE A 327 12.89 11.22 2.66
CA ILE A 327 13.25 11.26 1.25
C ILE A 327 14.04 10.00 0.91
N VAL A 328 13.49 9.16 0.03
CA VAL A 328 14.08 7.86 -0.34
C VAL A 328 14.78 7.86 -1.70
N GLY A 329 14.63 8.93 -2.48
CA GLY A 329 15.20 8.97 -3.82
C GLY A 329 14.93 10.26 -4.57
N VAL A 330 15.34 10.26 -5.84
CA VAL A 330 15.19 11.38 -6.76
C VAL A 330 14.69 10.89 -8.11
N VAL A 331 14.07 11.79 -8.88
CA VAL A 331 13.61 11.53 -10.25
C VAL A 331 14.64 12.10 -11.23
N GLU A 332 15.11 11.26 -12.14
CA GLU A 332 16.11 11.57 -13.16
C GLU A 332 15.53 11.43 -14.56
N SER A 333 16.21 11.99 -15.55
CA SER A 333 15.86 11.76 -16.96
C SER A 333 15.90 10.25 -17.26
N PHE A 334 14.98 9.78 -18.10
CA PHE A 334 14.92 8.37 -18.46
C PHE A 334 16.26 7.89 -19.03
N SER A 335 16.83 6.86 -18.42
CA SER A 335 18.16 6.32 -18.74
C SER A 335 18.11 4.91 -19.33
N GLY A 336 16.94 4.47 -19.83
CA GLY A 336 16.75 3.10 -20.34
C GLY A 336 16.34 2.09 -19.27
N LEU A 337 16.04 2.56 -18.05
CA LEU A 337 15.66 1.75 -16.90
C LEU A 337 14.67 2.53 -16.03
N ALA A 338 13.62 1.89 -15.53
CA ALA A 338 12.63 2.57 -14.68
C ALA A 338 13.19 2.90 -13.29
N VAL A 339 13.84 1.95 -12.62
CA VAL A 339 14.34 2.15 -11.25
C VAL A 339 15.80 1.75 -11.12
N ARG A 340 16.59 2.61 -10.51
CA ARG A 340 17.96 2.35 -10.09
C ARG A 340 18.08 2.48 -8.57
N VAL A 341 18.74 1.51 -7.93
CA VAL A 341 18.97 1.51 -6.48
C VAL A 341 20.46 1.56 -6.19
N THR A 342 20.87 2.47 -5.33
CA THR A 342 22.23 2.57 -4.78
C THR A 342 22.22 2.51 -3.26
N LYS A 343 23.44 2.59 -2.65
CA LYS A 343 23.57 2.70 -1.19
C LYS A 343 22.94 3.98 -0.67
#